data_f71c431c115b51f0c03e984f37adb1a2
#
_entry.id   f71c431c115b51f0c03e984f37adb1a2
#
_cell.length_a   1.000
_cell.length_b   1.000
_cell.length_c   1.000
_cell.angle_alpha   90.00
_cell.angle_beta   90.00
_cell.angle_gamma   90.00
#
_symmetry.space_group_name_H-M   'P 1'
#
loop_
_entity.id
_entity.type
_entity.pdbx_description
1 polymer ?
#
loop_
_entity_poly.entity_id
_entity_poly.type
_entity_poly.pdbx_seq_one_letter_code
_entity_poly.pdbx_strand_id
1 'polypeptide(L)'
;MQESQSITNSLLIEVDVLSNRLRNIKQSFKTTHNRALKERLFSENKYIFKRVGEIYKIAALLNKKNNETFNYSKLLVEKTKRALNENNFETNLFFL
;
A
#
# COMPACT_ATOMS: atom_id res chain seq x y z
N MET A 1 -3.73 3.73 -24.15
CA MET A 1 -2.41 3.41 -24.69
C MET A 1 -1.80 2.23 -23.98
N GLN A 2 -1.11 1.38 -24.73
CA GLN A 2 -0.60 0.13 -24.17
C GLN A 2 0.45 0.32 -23.09
N GLU A 3 1.30 1.34 -23.22
CA GLU A 3 2.35 1.59 -22.23
C GLU A 3 1.78 1.99 -20.86
N SER A 4 0.82 2.92 -20.84
CA SER A 4 0.18 3.35 -19.61
C SER A 4 -0.55 2.19 -18.95
N GLN A 5 -1.20 1.37 -19.76
CA GLN A 5 -1.94 0.21 -19.28
C GLN A 5 -1.00 -0.84 -18.69
N SER A 6 0.16 -1.06 -19.32
CA SER A 6 1.17 -2.00 -18.83
C SER A 6 1.74 -1.55 -17.49
N ILE A 7 2.06 -0.25 -17.37
CA ILE A 7 2.55 0.32 -16.11
C ILE A 7 1.50 0.18 -15.03
N THR A 8 0.26 0.52 -15.34
CA THR A 8 -0.85 0.43 -14.38
C THR A 8 -1.05 -1.00 -13.90
N ASN A 9 -1.01 -1.98 -14.81
CA ASN A 9 -1.15 -3.38 -14.45
C ASN A 9 -0.03 -3.84 -13.53
N SER A 10 1.21 -3.45 -13.82
CA SER A 10 2.35 -3.78 -12.97
C SER A 10 2.19 -3.21 -11.56
N LEU A 11 1.72 -1.97 -11.48
CA LEU A 11 1.50 -1.31 -10.19
C LEU A 11 0.33 -1.96 -9.42
N LEU A 12 -0.71 -2.40 -10.12
CA LEU A 12 -1.82 -3.12 -9.49
C LEU A 12 -1.33 -4.41 -8.83
N ILE A 13 -0.47 -5.15 -9.53
CA ILE A 13 0.12 -6.37 -9.00
C ILE A 13 0.98 -6.05 -7.78
N GLU A 14 1.82 -5.02 -7.89
CA GLU A 14 2.67 -4.60 -6.78
C GLU A 14 1.85 -4.23 -5.55
N VAL A 15 0.78 -3.44 -5.73
CA VAL A 15 -0.08 -3.04 -4.61
C VAL A 15 -0.74 -4.24 -3.95
N ASP A 16 -1.17 -5.23 -4.73
CA ASP A 16 -1.76 -6.44 -4.17
C ASP A 16 -0.75 -7.20 -3.28
N VAL A 17 0.49 -7.33 -3.76
CA VAL A 17 1.56 -7.97 -2.99
C VAL A 17 1.84 -7.18 -1.72
N LEU A 18 1.98 -5.87 -1.83
CA LEU A 18 2.26 -5.00 -0.68
C LEU A 18 1.12 -5.00 0.33
N SER A 19 -0.12 -5.00 -0.15
CA SER A 19 -1.30 -5.05 0.73
C SER A 19 -1.34 -6.34 1.55
N ASN A 20 -1.03 -7.46 0.91
CA ASN A 20 -0.95 -8.74 1.60
C ASN A 20 0.15 -8.72 2.66
N ARG A 21 1.30 -8.16 2.30
CA ARG A 21 2.42 -8.06 3.26
C ARG A 21 2.05 -7.17 4.44
N LEU A 22 1.38 -6.04 4.20
CA LEU A 22 0.92 -5.15 5.26
C LEU A 22 -0.03 -5.87 6.23
N ARG A 23 -0.97 -6.65 5.71
CA ARG A 23 -1.89 -7.41 6.55
C ARG A 23 -1.13 -8.42 7.41
N ASN A 24 -0.15 -9.11 6.83
CA ASN A 24 0.65 -10.08 7.57
C ASN A 24 1.50 -9.41 8.65
N ILE A 25 2.08 -8.25 8.35
CA ILE A 25 2.84 -7.47 9.32
C ILE A 25 1.95 -7.06 10.48
N LYS A 26 0.77 -6.55 10.18
CA LYS A 26 -0.18 -6.11 11.19
C LYS A 26 -0.57 -7.28 12.13
N GLN A 27 -0.83 -8.43 11.54
CA GLN A 27 -1.19 -9.61 12.32
C GLN A 27 -0.04 -10.08 13.19
N SER A 28 1.16 -10.15 12.64
CA SER A 28 2.35 -10.56 13.39
C SER A 28 2.67 -9.57 14.51
N PHE A 29 2.53 -8.28 14.24
CA PHE A 29 2.75 -7.23 15.23
C PHE A 29 1.81 -7.39 16.43
N LYS A 30 0.56 -7.74 16.17
CA LYS A 30 -0.44 -7.92 17.23
C LYS A 30 -0.18 -9.16 18.07
N THR A 31 0.39 -10.20 17.48
CA THR A 31 0.51 -11.50 18.15
C THR A 31 1.86 -11.75 18.78
N THR A 32 2.91 -11.06 18.36
CA THR A 32 4.24 -11.30 18.90
C THR A 32 4.47 -10.50 20.19
N HIS A 33 5.23 -11.10 21.12
CA HIS A 33 5.70 -10.42 22.31
C HIS A 33 7.17 -10.03 22.23
N ASN A 34 7.82 -10.37 21.11
CA ASN A 34 9.24 -10.09 20.90
C ASN A 34 9.40 -8.63 20.45
N ARG A 35 10.04 -7.83 21.30
CA ARG A 35 10.22 -6.40 21.04
C ARG A 35 11.08 -6.13 19.79
N ALA A 36 12.16 -6.90 19.64
CA ALA A 36 13.03 -6.73 18.47
C ALA A 36 12.28 -7.02 17.17
N LEU A 37 11.42 -8.05 17.19
CA LEU A 37 10.59 -8.37 16.04
C LEU A 37 9.57 -7.27 15.78
N LYS A 38 8.95 -6.72 16.83
CA LYS A 38 8.00 -5.60 16.68
C LYS A 38 8.67 -4.40 16.03
N GLU A 39 9.90 -4.09 16.43
CA GLU A 39 10.64 -2.97 15.84
C GLU A 39 10.90 -3.19 14.35
N ARG A 40 11.28 -4.41 13.98
CA ARG A 40 11.51 -4.73 12.57
C ARG A 40 10.22 -4.67 11.75
N LEU A 41 9.14 -5.20 12.30
CA LEU A 41 7.83 -5.16 11.65
C LEU A 41 7.35 -3.72 11.45
N PHE A 42 7.55 -2.88 12.45
CA PHE A 42 7.18 -1.47 12.37
C PHE A 42 7.98 -0.76 11.28
N SER A 43 9.28 -1.02 11.20
CA SER A 43 10.14 -0.43 10.19
C SER A 43 9.76 -0.89 8.79
N GLU A 44 9.46 -2.17 8.63
CA GLU A 44 9.03 -2.71 7.34
C GLU A 44 7.69 -2.12 6.93
N ASN A 45 6.75 -2.00 7.87
CA ASN A 45 5.46 -1.38 7.63
C ASN A 45 5.63 0.05 7.11
N LYS A 46 6.49 0.82 7.76
CA LYS A 46 6.76 2.21 7.37
C LYS A 46 7.34 2.29 5.96
N TYR A 47 8.25 1.40 5.62
CA TYR A 47 8.86 1.35 4.29
C TYR A 47 7.80 1.05 3.23
N ILE A 48 6.95 0.06 3.48
CA ILE A 48 5.90 -0.33 2.54
C ILE A 48 4.87 0.78 2.38
N PHE A 49 4.47 1.44 3.47
CA PHE A 49 3.55 2.58 3.42
C PHE A 49 4.09 3.68 2.53
N LYS A 50 5.39 3.96 2.62
CA LYS A 50 6.04 4.96 1.77
C LYS A 50 5.90 4.58 0.30
N ARG A 51 6.15 3.30 -0.02
CA ARG A 51 6.03 2.83 -1.41
C ARG A 51 4.59 2.90 -1.91
N VAL A 52 3.63 2.48 -1.10
CA VAL A 52 2.22 2.54 -1.48
C VAL A 52 1.80 4.00 -1.70
N GLY A 53 2.29 4.92 -0.85
CA GLY A 53 2.03 6.35 -1.02
C GLY A 53 2.59 6.89 -2.33
N GLU A 54 3.77 6.44 -2.73
CA GLU A 54 4.35 6.81 -4.01
C GLU A 54 3.50 6.31 -5.18
N ILE A 55 3.04 5.07 -5.08
CA ILE A 55 2.16 4.49 -6.12
C ILE A 55 0.84 5.25 -6.18
N TYR A 56 0.30 5.64 -5.04
CA TYR A 56 -0.91 6.46 -4.99
C TYR A 56 -0.75 7.76 -5.77
N LYS A 57 0.38 8.44 -5.60
CA LYS A 57 0.67 9.69 -6.32
C LYS A 57 0.73 9.46 -7.83
N ILE A 58 1.39 8.38 -8.24
CA ILE A 58 1.46 8.01 -9.66
C ILE A 58 0.06 7.73 -10.19
N ALA A 59 -0.72 6.95 -9.45
CA ALA A 59 -2.08 6.58 -9.83
C ALA A 59 -2.98 7.81 -9.99
N ALA A 60 -2.87 8.75 -9.07
CA ALA A 60 -3.64 9.99 -9.11
C ALA A 60 -3.32 10.80 -10.37
N LEU A 61 -2.03 10.88 -10.72
CA LEU A 61 -1.62 11.58 -11.94
C LEU A 61 -2.14 10.90 -13.19
N LEU A 62 -2.06 9.57 -13.26
CA LEU A 62 -2.56 8.81 -14.39
C LEU A 62 -4.07 8.96 -14.54
N ASN A 63 -4.78 8.89 -13.42
CA ASN A 63 -6.23 9.04 -13.41
C ASN A 63 -6.66 10.44 -13.87
N LYS A 64 -5.91 11.46 -13.50
CA LYS A 64 -6.19 12.84 -13.86
C LYS A 64 -6.07 13.06 -15.37
N LYS A 65 -5.14 12.35 -16.02
CA LYS A 65 -4.92 12.46 -17.45
C LYS A 65 -5.94 11.67 -18.28
N ASN A 66 -6.64 10.75 -17.67
CA ASN A 66 -7.54 9.84 -18.35
C ASN A 66 -8.98 10.14 -17.95
N ASN A 67 -9.79 10.62 -18.89
CA ASN A 67 -11.19 11.01 -18.65
C ASN A 67 -12.19 9.89 -18.91
N GLU A 68 -11.72 8.67 -19.10
CA GLU A 68 -12.62 7.55 -19.35
C GLU A 68 -13.41 7.22 -18.08
N THR A 69 -14.66 6.77 -18.27
CA THR A 69 -15.57 6.44 -17.17
C THR A 69 -14.99 5.33 -16.29
N PHE A 70 -14.34 4.35 -16.92
CA PHE A 70 -13.66 3.28 -16.20
C PHE A 70 -12.24 3.16 -16.74
N ASN A 71 -11.28 3.07 -15.84
CA ASN A 71 -9.90 2.83 -16.22
C ASN A 71 -9.15 2.18 -15.05
N TYR A 72 -8.04 1.54 -15.37
CA TYR A 72 -7.25 0.83 -14.36
C TYR A 72 -6.54 1.78 -13.39
N SER A 73 -6.29 3.01 -13.80
CA SER A 73 -5.68 3.99 -12.90
C SER A 73 -6.63 4.38 -11.77
N LYS A 74 -7.94 4.44 -12.05
CA LYS A 74 -8.94 4.68 -11.02
C LYS A 74 -8.98 3.52 -10.02
N LEU A 75 -8.92 2.30 -10.53
CA LEU A 75 -8.86 1.11 -9.67
C LEU A 75 -7.60 1.14 -8.81
N LEU A 76 -6.47 1.55 -9.38
CA LEU A 76 -5.22 1.64 -8.65
C LEU A 76 -5.30 2.67 -7.52
N VAL A 77 -5.93 3.83 -7.77
CA VAL A 77 -6.17 4.85 -6.74
C VAL A 77 -6.96 4.23 -5.59
N GLU A 78 -8.03 3.52 -5.90
CA GLU A 78 -8.89 2.90 -4.89
C GLU A 78 -8.14 1.86 -4.06
N LYS A 79 -7.36 1.02 -4.70
CA LYS A 79 -6.60 -0.03 -4.02
C LYS A 79 -5.52 0.55 -3.11
N THR A 80 -4.83 1.59 -3.55
CA THR A 80 -3.81 2.23 -2.72
C THR A 80 -4.42 2.93 -1.52
N LYS A 81 -5.54 3.62 -1.70
CA LYS A 81 -6.27 4.23 -0.59
C LYS A 81 -6.68 3.19 0.44
N ARG A 82 -7.21 2.07 -0.02
CA ARG A 82 -7.64 1.00 0.88
C ARG A 82 -6.46 0.42 1.66
N ALA A 83 -5.34 0.17 0.96
CA ALA A 83 -4.15 -0.36 1.61
C ALA A 83 -3.65 0.56 2.72
N LEU A 84 -3.63 1.87 2.46
CA LEU A 84 -3.17 2.85 3.44
C LEU A 84 -4.12 2.95 4.64
N ASN A 85 -5.43 2.90 4.39
CA ASN A 85 -6.42 3.07 5.44
C ASN A 85 -6.57 1.84 6.34
N GLU A 86 -6.56 0.66 5.74
CA GLU A 86 -6.80 -0.58 6.49
C GLU A 86 -5.62 -1.04 7.31
N ASN A 87 -4.41 -0.66 6.94
CA ASN A 87 -3.20 -1.19 7.54
C ASN A 87 -2.39 -0.14 8.28
N ASN A 88 -3.03 0.95 8.66
CA ASN A 88 -2.38 2.01 9.41
C ASN A 88 -2.10 1.56 10.85
N PHE A 89 -0.83 1.66 11.27
CA PHE A 89 -0.43 1.39 12.65
C PHE A 89 -0.50 2.68 13.45
N GLU A 90 -1.09 2.62 14.63
CA GLU A 90 -0.97 3.71 15.58
C GLU A 90 0.35 3.57 16.32
N THR A 91 1.15 4.63 16.30
CA THR A 91 2.48 4.62 16.90
C THR A 91 2.45 4.31 18.40
N ASN A 92 1.43 4.78 19.09
CA ASN A 92 1.30 4.55 20.52
C ASN A 92 1.08 3.07 20.86
N LEU A 93 0.54 2.27 19.95
CA LEU A 93 0.43 0.82 20.16
C LEU A 93 1.80 0.14 20.23
N PHE A 94 2.79 0.72 19.56
CA PHE A 94 4.13 0.17 19.53
C PHE A 94 4.81 0.30 20.90
N PHE A 95 4.52 1.36 21.63
CA PHE A 95 5.17 1.65 22.90
C PHE A 95 4.41 1.14 24.12
N LEU A 96 3.28 0.53 23.90
CA LEU A 96 2.55 -0.12 24.97
C LEU A 96 3.13 -1.50 25.23
#